data_b88efcb91e2f0fc25e3ef91f75a35a0d
#
_entry.id   b88efcb91e2f0fc25e3ef91f75a35a0d
#
_cell.length_a   1.000
_cell.length_b   1.000
_cell.length_c   1.000
_cell.angle_alpha   90.00
_cell.angle_beta   90.00
_cell.angle_gamma   90.00
#
_symmetry.space_group_name_H-M   'P 1'
#
loop_
_entity.id
_entity.type
_entity.pdbx_description
1 polymer ?
#
loop_
_entity_poly.entity_id
_entity_poly.type
_entity_poly.pdbx_seq_one_letter_code
_entity_poly.pdbx_strand_id
1 'polypeptide(L)'
;MIIVISSSSKIEPKLKSDLEAIEKWLETNRLSCNTCKTCYMTVGYRQNNIEVKDITFCIYDKTVEKKTSTKLLGVYIDETMSWENQISHNITEVQNGLRMLYTMRSLVLRTQEH
;
A
#
# COMPACT_ATOMS: atom_id res chain seq x y z
N MET A 1 5.78 -7.41 1.29
CA MET A 1 5.08 -7.26 2.60
C MET A 1 4.95 -5.80 2.94
N ILE A 2 3.81 -5.40 3.42
CA ILE A 2 3.55 -4.03 3.83
C ILE A 2 3.31 -4.01 5.33
N ILE A 3 4.04 -3.14 6.03
CA ILE A 3 3.97 -3.01 7.48
C ILE A 3 3.30 -1.67 7.80
N VAL A 4 2.16 -1.72 8.47
CA VAL A 4 1.43 -0.53 8.89
C VAL A 4 1.60 -0.34 10.39
N ILE A 5 2.09 0.82 10.77
CA ILE A 5 2.38 1.18 12.16
C ILE A 5 1.43 2.30 12.58
N SER A 6 0.62 2.04 13.60
CA SER A 6 -0.19 3.08 14.23
C SER A 6 0.61 3.78 15.33
N SER A 7 0.45 5.09 15.47
CA SER A 7 1.22 5.88 16.42
C SER A 7 0.91 5.54 17.88
N SER A 8 1.83 4.90 18.55
CA SER A 8 1.86 4.78 20.00
C SER A 8 3.30 5.00 20.52
N SER A 9 3.44 5.46 21.74
CA SER A 9 4.72 5.89 22.31
C SER A 9 5.76 4.78 22.57
N LYS A 10 5.44 3.52 22.27
CA LYS A 10 6.31 2.36 22.53
C LYS A 10 6.40 1.41 21.32
N ILE A 11 6.55 1.95 20.13
CA ILE A 11 6.46 1.18 18.89
C ILE A 11 7.72 0.35 18.62
N GLU A 12 8.91 0.91 18.86
CA GLU A 12 10.18 0.29 18.46
C GLU A 12 10.42 -1.11 19.05
N PRO A 13 10.35 -1.32 20.37
CA PRO A 13 10.62 -2.65 20.92
C PRO A 13 9.57 -3.68 20.54
N LYS A 14 8.31 -3.27 20.46
CA LYS A 14 7.21 -4.15 20.03
C LYS A 14 7.36 -4.52 18.56
N LEU A 15 7.73 -3.57 17.70
CA LEU A 15 7.95 -3.80 16.28
C LEU A 15 9.08 -4.79 16.04
N LYS A 16 10.20 -4.65 16.73
CA LYS A 16 11.31 -5.62 16.65
C LYS A 16 10.89 -7.03 17.03
N SER A 17 10.17 -7.15 18.13
CA SER A 17 9.64 -8.45 18.59
C SER A 17 8.69 -9.06 17.58
N ASP A 18 7.78 -8.29 17.03
CA ASP A 18 6.82 -8.75 16.03
C ASP A 18 7.51 -9.16 14.73
N LEU A 19 8.53 -8.43 14.29
CA LEU A 19 9.31 -8.77 13.09
C LEU A 19 10.11 -10.07 13.26
N GLU A 20 10.72 -10.26 14.42
CA GLU A 20 11.42 -11.52 14.74
C GLU A 20 10.45 -12.71 14.72
N ALA A 21 9.24 -12.53 15.25
CA ALA A 21 8.20 -13.54 15.21
C ALA A 21 7.76 -13.87 13.78
N ILE A 22 7.63 -12.86 12.91
CA ILE A 22 7.29 -13.03 11.50
C ILE A 22 8.40 -13.74 10.74
N GLU A 23 9.66 -13.36 10.94
CA GLU A 23 10.82 -14.03 10.32
C GLU A 23 10.86 -15.51 10.68
N LYS A 24 10.67 -15.83 11.96
CA LYS A 24 10.62 -17.21 12.43
C LYS A 24 9.44 -17.99 11.84
N TRP A 25 8.30 -17.36 11.71
CA TRP A 25 7.13 -17.96 11.08
C TRP A 25 7.36 -18.26 9.61
N LEU A 26 7.99 -17.32 8.87
CA LEU A 26 8.34 -17.49 7.47
C LEU A 26 9.32 -18.66 7.28
N GLU A 27 10.36 -18.75 8.11
CA GLU A 27 11.31 -19.85 8.08
C GLU A 27 10.62 -21.20 8.36
N THR A 28 9.74 -21.25 9.36
CA THR A 28 9.01 -22.47 9.72
C THR A 28 8.12 -22.96 8.56
N ASN A 29 7.51 -22.04 7.81
CA ASN A 29 6.66 -22.36 6.68
C ASN A 29 7.42 -22.44 5.34
N ARG A 30 8.75 -22.37 5.36
CA ARG A 30 9.62 -22.38 4.16
C ARG A 30 9.26 -21.30 3.15
N LEU A 31 8.85 -20.15 3.64
CA LEU A 31 8.57 -18.97 2.84
C LEU A 31 9.71 -17.96 2.95
N SER A 32 10.01 -17.28 1.87
CA SER A 32 10.98 -16.19 1.86
C SER A 32 10.28 -14.85 1.66
N CYS A 33 10.71 -13.84 2.41
CA CYS A 33 10.20 -12.49 2.25
C CYS A 33 10.94 -11.79 1.10
N ASN A 34 10.19 -11.19 0.18
CA ASN A 34 10.79 -10.34 -0.86
C ASN A 34 11.12 -8.97 -0.26
N THR A 35 12.35 -8.80 0.17
CA THR A 35 12.82 -7.55 0.81
C THR A 35 12.82 -6.35 -0.12
N CYS A 36 12.94 -6.56 -1.44
CA CYS A 36 12.85 -5.48 -2.42
C CYS A 36 11.45 -4.87 -2.54
N LYS A 37 10.42 -5.66 -2.26
CA LYS A 37 9.01 -5.23 -2.28
C LYS A 37 8.44 -4.99 -0.87
N THR A 38 9.25 -5.11 0.15
CA THR A 38 8.84 -4.86 1.52
C THR A 38 9.02 -3.38 1.84
N CYS A 39 8.00 -2.78 2.39
CA CYS A 39 8.02 -1.38 2.82
C CYS A 39 7.20 -1.21 4.09
N TYR A 40 7.41 -0.09 4.78
CA TYR A 40 6.61 0.26 5.93
C TYR A 40 5.99 1.65 5.78
N MET A 41 4.91 1.86 6.46
CA MET A 41 4.19 3.12 6.48
C MET A 41 3.68 3.40 7.89
N THR A 42 3.84 4.62 8.35
CA THR A 42 3.26 5.06 9.63
C THR A 42 1.94 5.77 9.37
N VAL A 43 0.89 5.28 10.01
CA VAL A 43 -0.45 5.88 9.94
C VAL A 43 -0.76 6.51 11.28
N GLY A 44 -1.11 7.79 11.28
CA GLY A 44 -1.44 8.51 12.52
C GLY A 44 -2.18 9.80 12.23
N TYR A 45 -2.97 10.24 13.21
CA TYR A 45 -3.62 11.53 13.14
C TYR A 45 -2.61 12.66 13.31
N ARG A 46 -2.62 13.62 12.38
CA ARG A 46 -1.78 14.83 12.43
C ARG A 46 -2.00 15.71 13.65
N GLN A 47 -3.06 15.47 14.44
CA GLN A 47 -3.42 16.32 15.56
C GLN A 47 -2.49 16.26 16.75
N ASN A 48 -1.70 15.21 16.85
CA ASN A 48 -0.63 15.15 17.84
C ASN A 48 0.68 15.41 17.11
N ASN A 49 1.28 16.56 17.34
CA ASN A 49 2.62 16.95 16.87
C ASN A 49 3.74 16.01 17.38
N ILE A 50 3.47 14.75 17.44
CA ILE A 50 4.45 13.75 17.71
C ILE A 50 5.18 13.53 16.39
N GLU A 51 6.35 14.14 16.28
CA GLU A 51 7.32 13.74 15.27
C GLU A 51 7.51 12.24 15.40
N VAL A 52 6.89 11.51 14.49
CA VAL A 52 7.17 10.09 14.37
C VAL A 52 8.61 10.01 13.90
N LYS A 53 9.53 9.74 14.82
CA LYS A 53 10.92 9.50 14.48
C LYS A 53 10.97 8.39 13.44
N ASP A 54 11.72 8.63 12.38
CA ASP A 54 11.96 7.62 11.38
C ASP A 54 12.56 6.38 12.06
N ILE A 55 11.78 5.33 12.13
CA ILE A 55 12.21 4.07 12.74
C ILE A 55 12.95 3.30 11.67
N THR A 56 14.24 3.04 11.90
CA THR A 56 15.01 2.18 11.02
C THR A 56 14.96 0.76 11.54
N PHE A 57 14.48 -0.15 10.73
CA PHE A 57 14.48 -1.58 11.05
C PHE A 57 14.82 -2.40 9.81
N CYS A 58 15.29 -3.62 10.04
CA CYS A 58 15.76 -4.52 9.00
C CYS A 58 15.01 -5.85 9.06
N ILE A 59 14.78 -6.43 7.89
CA ILE A 59 14.31 -7.80 7.73
C ILE A 59 15.39 -8.55 6.95
N TYR A 60 15.86 -9.69 7.46
CA TYR A 60 17.00 -10.44 6.89
C TYR A 60 18.21 -9.55 6.59
N ASP A 61 18.59 -8.70 7.55
CA ASP A 61 19.72 -7.76 7.45
C ASP A 61 19.58 -6.69 6.34
N LYS A 62 18.41 -6.56 5.73
CA LYS A 62 18.12 -5.52 4.74
C LYS A 62 17.20 -4.47 5.34
N THR A 63 17.58 -3.20 5.17
CA THR A 63 16.78 -2.07 5.62
C THR A 63 15.45 -2.00 4.88
N VAL A 64 14.36 -1.84 5.62
CA VAL A 64 13.02 -1.69 5.06
C VAL A 64 12.78 -0.23 4.70
N GLU A 65 12.31 0.01 3.48
CA GLU A 65 12.02 1.34 2.96
C GLU A 65 10.73 1.91 3.54
N LYS A 66 10.76 3.18 3.93
CA LYS A 66 9.57 3.93 4.32
C LYS A 66 8.86 4.48 3.10
N LYS A 67 7.55 4.30 3.02
CA LYS A 67 6.70 4.88 1.97
C LYS A 67 5.58 5.73 2.56
N THR A 68 5.24 6.81 1.87
CA THR A 68 4.12 7.68 2.23
C THR A 68 2.80 7.20 1.63
N SER A 69 2.86 6.48 0.53
CA SER A 69 1.71 5.84 -0.10
C SER A 69 2.10 4.51 -0.72
N THR A 70 1.20 3.57 -0.74
CA THR A 70 1.43 2.26 -1.34
C THR A 70 0.13 1.63 -1.80
N LYS A 71 0.25 0.66 -2.71
CA LYS A 71 -0.89 -0.13 -3.19
C LYS A 71 -0.91 -1.47 -2.48
N LEU A 72 -2.00 -1.76 -1.77
CA LEU A 72 -2.23 -3.00 -1.07
C LEU A 72 -3.48 -3.69 -1.61
N LEU A 73 -3.32 -4.89 -2.15
CA LEU A 73 -4.42 -5.68 -2.73
C LEU A 73 -5.29 -4.88 -3.73
N GLY A 74 -4.64 -4.05 -4.53
CA GLY A 74 -5.33 -3.21 -5.51
C GLY A 74 -5.86 -1.87 -4.98
N VAL A 75 -5.70 -1.59 -3.69
CA VAL A 75 -6.18 -0.36 -3.05
C VAL A 75 -5.01 0.54 -2.68
N TYR A 76 -5.09 1.82 -3.05
CA TYR A 76 -4.10 2.82 -2.67
C TYR A 76 -4.36 3.34 -1.26
N ILE A 77 -3.34 3.26 -0.41
CA ILE A 77 -3.36 3.72 0.99
C ILE A 77 -2.24 4.74 1.17
N ASP A 78 -2.50 5.80 1.92
CA ASP A 78 -1.51 6.81 2.30
C ASP A 78 -1.41 6.99 3.82
N GLU A 79 -0.39 7.73 4.29
CA GLU A 79 -0.16 7.99 5.72
C GLU A 79 -1.31 8.70 6.41
N THR A 80 -2.05 9.51 5.69
CA THR A 80 -3.14 10.31 6.21
C THR A 80 -4.50 9.66 6.03
N MET A 81 -4.54 8.51 5.35
CA MET A 81 -5.78 7.82 4.98
C MET A 81 -6.77 8.73 4.22
N SER A 82 -6.23 9.62 3.39
CA SER A 82 -7.01 10.63 2.66
C SER A 82 -7.79 10.06 1.47
N TRP A 83 -7.37 8.90 0.98
CA TRP A 83 -7.97 8.24 -0.20
C TRP A 83 -7.82 9.00 -1.52
N GLU A 84 -7.08 10.10 -1.56
CA GLU A 84 -6.90 10.91 -2.78
C GLU A 84 -6.36 10.10 -3.95
N ASN A 85 -5.33 9.30 -3.71
CA ASN A 85 -4.73 8.45 -4.75
C ASN A 85 -5.71 7.39 -5.25
N GLN A 86 -6.51 6.82 -4.36
CA GLN A 86 -7.52 5.83 -4.71
C GLN A 86 -8.64 6.46 -5.55
N ILE A 87 -9.10 7.64 -5.17
CA ILE A 87 -10.13 8.37 -5.90
C ILE A 87 -9.63 8.74 -7.30
N SER A 88 -8.41 9.26 -7.42
CA SER A 88 -7.79 9.58 -8.71
C SER A 88 -7.66 8.35 -9.60
N HIS A 89 -7.25 7.24 -9.04
CA HIS A 89 -7.16 5.97 -9.77
C HIS A 89 -8.55 5.50 -10.25
N ASN A 90 -9.55 5.53 -9.40
CA ASN A 90 -10.91 5.15 -9.74
C ASN A 90 -11.50 6.03 -10.85
N ILE A 91 -11.25 7.33 -10.80
CA ILE A 91 -11.68 8.27 -11.84
C ILE A 91 -11.05 7.91 -13.18
N THR A 92 -9.75 7.62 -13.21
CA THR A 92 -9.05 7.21 -14.42
C THR A 92 -9.61 5.91 -15.00
N GLU A 93 -9.85 4.91 -14.15
CA GLU A 93 -10.44 3.63 -14.56
C GLU A 93 -11.85 3.80 -15.14
N VAL A 94 -12.68 4.62 -14.51
CA VAL A 94 -14.04 4.92 -15.01
C VAL A 94 -13.99 5.65 -16.33
N GLN A 95 -13.10 6.63 -16.50
CA GLN A 95 -12.92 7.34 -17.75
C GLN A 95 -12.49 6.41 -18.90
N ASN A 96 -11.56 5.50 -18.62
CA ASN A 96 -11.12 4.50 -19.60
C ASN A 96 -12.27 3.57 -20.01
N GLY A 97 -13.06 3.12 -19.04
CA GLY A 97 -14.26 2.32 -19.30
C GLY A 97 -15.29 3.04 -20.14
N LEU A 98 -15.54 4.32 -19.88
CA LEU A 98 -16.47 5.15 -20.67
C LEU A 98 -15.97 5.32 -22.09
N ARG A 99 -14.69 5.55 -22.32
CA ARG A 99 -14.10 5.63 -23.67
C ARG A 99 -14.32 4.34 -24.46
N MET A 100 -14.13 3.19 -23.81
CA MET A 100 -14.41 1.90 -24.44
C MET A 100 -15.88 1.75 -24.81
N LEU A 101 -16.80 2.14 -23.95
CA LEU A 101 -18.24 2.11 -24.22
C LEU A 101 -18.63 3.03 -25.39
N TYR A 102 -18.09 4.24 -25.46
CA TYR A 102 -18.31 5.14 -26.59
C TYR A 102 -17.80 4.57 -27.92
N THR A 103 -16.63 3.95 -27.89
CA THR A 103 -16.07 3.29 -29.07
C THR A 103 -16.93 2.12 -29.51
N MET A 104 -17.38 1.28 -28.60
CA MET A 104 -18.28 0.16 -28.89
C MET A 104 -19.63 0.63 -29.43
N ARG A 105 -20.19 1.70 -28.86
CA ARG A 105 -21.45 2.29 -29.34
C ARG A 105 -21.34 2.70 -30.83
N SER A 106 -20.27 3.35 -31.19
CA SER A 106 -20.07 3.75 -32.60
C SER A 106 -19.97 2.57 -33.57
N LEU A 107 -19.34 1.47 -33.11
CA LEU A 107 -19.25 0.23 -33.90
C LEU A 107 -20.62 -0.48 -34.01
N VAL A 108 -21.39 -0.55 -32.95
CA VAL A 108 -22.71 -1.16 -32.92
C VAL A 108 -23.68 -0.39 -33.84
N LEU A 109 -23.68 0.94 -33.79
CA LEU A 109 -24.52 1.76 -34.69
C LEU A 109 -24.17 1.56 -36.14
N ARG A 110 -22.89 1.39 -36.48
CA ARG A 110 -22.48 1.10 -37.87
C ARG A 110 -22.97 -0.27 -38.37
N THR A 111 -23.03 -1.26 -37.46
CA THR A 111 -23.54 -2.59 -37.85
C THR A 111 -25.06 -2.64 -38.00
N GLN A 112 -25.80 -1.72 -37.38
CA GLN A 112 -27.26 -1.63 -37.54
C GLN A 112 -27.71 -0.90 -38.82
N GLU A 113 -26.85 -0.12 -39.44
CA GLU A 113 -27.14 0.59 -40.72
C GLU A 113 -26.96 -0.31 -41.96
N HIS A 114 -26.52 -1.49 -41.82
CA HIS A 114 -26.43 -2.54 -42.82
C HIS A 114 -27.54 -3.59 -42.64
#